data_f1c75fe709a10e1b2b5d06b273509196
#
_entry.id   f1c75fe709a10e1b2b5d06b273509196
#
_cell.length_a   1.000
_cell.length_b   1.000
_cell.length_c   1.000
_cell.angle_alpha   90.00
_cell.angle_beta   90.00
_cell.angle_gamma   90.00
#
_symmetry.space_group_name_H-M   'P 1'
#
loop_
_entity.id
_entity.type
_entity.pdbx_description
1 polymer ?
#
loop_
_entity_poly.entity_id
_entity_poly.type
_entity_poly.pdbx_seq_one_letter_code
_entity_poly.pdbx_strand_id
1 'polypeptide(L)'
;MFCVTPETATGLGKPIIHILDLTLWMMGNPKPVAVSGITQDKLVKQPGAFSMWGGQIPAEFDVEEMAAAFVRFDNGATLMLEVSWQLHHDTMGEDMQMWLYGDKAGAHWPENAIVTSLNDTQQLTKTVLQKAQGREPHAEECIVFADCVANDKPSPVPAEQSMDVIAILNGLYQSSEKKKEVTLKY
;
A
#
# COMPACT_ATOMS: atom_id res chain seq x y z
N MET A 1 -0.17 14.00 2.58
CA MET A 1 0.99 13.22 2.08
C MET A 1 1.00 11.92 2.84
N PHE A 2 1.10 10.82 2.16
CA PHE A 2 1.09 9.49 2.76
C PHE A 2 2.41 8.80 2.41
N CYS A 3 3.01 8.11 3.35
CA CYS A 3 4.23 7.35 3.13
C CYS A 3 3.96 5.90 3.54
N VAL A 4 4.35 4.96 2.71
CA VAL A 4 4.23 3.52 2.96
C VAL A 4 5.59 2.92 2.70
N THR A 5 6.12 2.15 3.63
CA THR A 5 7.43 1.51 3.55
C THR A 5 7.33 -0.01 3.37
N PRO A 6 8.42 -0.66 2.98
CA PRO A 6 8.42 -1.94 2.27
C PRO A 6 7.97 -3.14 3.09
N GLU A 7 7.46 -4.13 2.38
CA GLU A 7 7.15 -5.46 2.89
C GLU A 7 7.87 -6.54 2.07
N THR A 8 8.30 -7.57 2.76
CA THR A 8 9.02 -8.69 2.16
C THR A 8 8.12 -9.91 1.99
N ALA A 9 7.67 -10.24 0.79
CA ALA A 9 7.30 -11.62 0.41
C ALA A 9 7.02 -11.79 -1.08
N THR A 10 7.53 -12.85 -1.64
CA THR A 10 7.16 -13.54 -2.90
C THR A 10 6.45 -12.72 -3.99
N GLY A 11 7.15 -11.75 -4.59
CA GLY A 11 6.66 -10.95 -5.71
C GLY A 11 5.90 -9.70 -5.26
N LEU A 12 6.24 -8.54 -5.82
CA LEU A 12 5.64 -7.23 -5.47
C LEU A 12 4.11 -7.16 -5.57
N GLY A 13 3.49 -8.08 -6.31
CA GLY A 13 2.04 -8.05 -6.54
C GLY A 13 1.19 -8.25 -5.29
N LYS A 14 1.65 -8.98 -4.27
CA LYS A 14 0.85 -9.23 -3.06
C LYS A 14 1.01 -8.13 -2.00
N PRO A 15 2.22 -7.75 -1.57
CA PRO A 15 2.37 -6.73 -0.53
C PRO A 15 1.81 -5.38 -0.93
N ILE A 16 2.06 -4.95 -2.17
CA ILE A 16 1.64 -3.64 -2.68
C ILE A 16 0.11 -3.51 -2.69
N ILE A 17 -0.61 -4.57 -3.05
CA ILE A 17 -2.08 -4.54 -3.13
C ILE A 17 -2.68 -4.32 -1.75
N HIS A 18 -2.24 -5.06 -0.74
CA HIS A 18 -2.82 -4.98 0.61
C HIS A 18 -2.64 -3.61 1.24
N ILE A 19 -1.41 -3.06 1.22
CA ILE A 19 -1.16 -1.77 1.84
C ILE A 19 -1.77 -0.62 1.04
N LEU A 20 -1.78 -0.72 -0.30
CA LEU A 20 -2.40 0.27 -1.17
C LEU A 20 -3.92 0.31 -0.97
N ASP A 21 -4.58 -0.84 -0.98
CA ASP A 21 -6.01 -0.96 -0.76
C ASP A 21 -6.42 -0.41 0.62
N LEU A 22 -5.72 -0.84 1.69
CA LEU A 22 -5.93 -0.32 3.04
C LEU A 22 -5.74 1.20 3.10
N THR A 23 -4.72 1.73 2.42
CA THR A 23 -4.46 3.17 2.39
C THR A 23 -5.58 3.92 1.69
N LEU A 24 -6.03 3.45 0.53
CA LEU A 24 -7.14 4.06 -0.20
C LEU A 24 -8.43 4.04 0.64
N TRP A 25 -8.72 2.91 1.28
CA TRP A 25 -9.88 2.80 2.18
C TRP A 25 -9.81 3.81 3.33
N MET A 26 -8.67 3.94 4.00
CA MET A 26 -8.48 4.91 5.08
C MET A 26 -8.52 6.36 4.61
N MET A 27 -8.20 6.63 3.34
CA MET A 27 -8.33 7.93 2.69
C MET A 27 -9.78 8.26 2.27
N GLY A 28 -10.71 7.30 2.36
CA GLY A 28 -12.07 7.42 1.87
C GLY A 28 -12.22 7.17 0.37
N ASN A 29 -11.33 6.37 -0.21
CA ASN A 29 -11.32 5.95 -1.61
C ASN A 29 -11.38 7.12 -2.62
N PRO A 30 -10.46 8.10 -2.54
CA PRO A 30 -10.40 9.17 -3.53
C PRO A 30 -9.98 8.61 -4.90
N LYS A 31 -10.47 9.23 -5.99
CA LYS A 31 -10.19 8.76 -7.35
C LYS A 31 -8.76 9.11 -7.77
N PRO A 32 -7.91 8.12 -8.10
CA PRO A 32 -6.56 8.42 -8.57
C PRO A 32 -6.60 8.99 -9.99
N VAL A 33 -5.81 10.04 -10.26
CA VAL A 33 -5.81 10.75 -11.54
C VAL A 33 -4.49 10.71 -12.28
N ALA A 34 -3.36 10.61 -11.56
CA ALA A 34 -2.04 10.54 -12.18
C ALA A 34 -1.05 9.79 -11.29
N VAL A 35 -0.07 9.13 -11.92
CA VAL A 35 0.99 8.37 -11.26
C VAL A 35 2.34 8.71 -11.87
N SER A 36 3.32 9.00 -11.01
CA SER A 36 4.75 8.96 -11.32
C SER A 36 5.38 7.82 -10.57
N GLY A 37 6.01 6.86 -11.24
CA GLY A 37 6.55 5.67 -10.58
C GLY A 37 7.79 5.11 -11.24
N ILE A 38 8.48 4.28 -10.49
CA ILE A 38 9.64 3.50 -10.91
C ILE A 38 9.51 2.06 -10.41
N THR A 39 10.08 1.13 -11.16
CA THR A 39 10.33 -0.25 -10.74
C THR A 39 11.81 -0.58 -10.91
N GLN A 40 12.32 -1.51 -10.11
CA GLN A 40 13.72 -1.98 -10.20
C GLN A 40 13.77 -3.50 -10.06
N ASP A 41 14.71 -4.10 -10.82
CA ASP A 41 14.97 -5.53 -10.89
C ASP A 41 16.49 -5.85 -10.89
N LYS A 42 17.30 -4.98 -10.30
CA LYS A 42 18.75 -5.05 -10.35
C LYS A 42 19.35 -6.06 -9.41
N LEU A 43 18.76 -6.23 -8.23
CA LEU A 43 19.26 -7.16 -7.20
C LEU A 43 18.91 -8.60 -7.57
N VAL A 44 17.69 -8.84 -8.03
CA VAL A 44 17.24 -10.18 -8.45
C VAL A 44 18.00 -10.73 -9.66
N LYS A 45 18.55 -9.86 -10.50
CA LYS A 45 19.34 -10.23 -11.69
C LYS A 45 20.83 -10.42 -11.41
N GLN A 46 21.29 -10.23 -10.19
CA GLN A 46 22.70 -10.47 -9.86
C GLN A 46 23.02 -11.96 -9.84
N PRO A 47 24.21 -12.37 -10.31
CA PRO A 47 24.65 -13.76 -10.20
C PRO A 47 24.62 -14.23 -8.74
N GLY A 48 23.94 -15.35 -8.49
CA GLY A 48 23.81 -15.89 -7.13
C GLY A 48 22.82 -15.14 -6.23
N ALA A 49 21.95 -14.30 -6.80
CA ALA A 49 20.89 -13.62 -6.05
C ALA A 49 20.05 -14.63 -5.26
N PHE A 50 19.69 -14.25 -4.04
CA PHE A 50 18.90 -15.09 -3.15
C PHE A 50 17.90 -14.25 -2.36
N SER A 51 16.79 -14.86 -2.00
CA SER A 51 15.81 -14.29 -1.07
C SER A 51 15.95 -14.97 0.29
N MET A 52 15.85 -14.20 1.35
CA MET A 52 15.82 -14.74 2.73
C MET A 52 14.64 -15.71 2.95
N TRP A 53 13.58 -15.58 2.15
CA TRP A 53 12.36 -16.37 2.29
C TRP A 53 12.27 -17.58 1.35
N GLY A 54 12.98 -17.55 0.21
CA GLY A 54 12.85 -18.56 -0.83
C GLY A 54 14.17 -19.17 -1.30
N GLY A 55 15.32 -18.78 -0.73
CA GLY A 55 16.63 -19.25 -1.17
C GLY A 55 17.07 -18.63 -2.50
N GLN A 56 17.77 -19.40 -3.34
CA GLN A 56 18.33 -18.91 -4.59
C GLN A 56 17.23 -18.48 -5.58
N ILE A 57 17.39 -17.31 -6.17
CA ILE A 57 16.48 -16.78 -7.19
C ILE A 57 16.87 -17.38 -8.54
N PRO A 58 15.94 -17.97 -9.31
CA PRO A 58 16.20 -18.47 -10.65
C PRO A 58 16.70 -17.38 -11.61
N ALA A 59 17.56 -17.72 -12.55
CA ALA A 59 18.11 -16.75 -13.49
C ALA A 59 17.08 -16.14 -14.44
N GLU A 60 16.00 -16.87 -14.70
CA GLU A 60 14.85 -16.45 -15.51
C GLU A 60 13.79 -15.62 -14.75
N PHE A 61 14.07 -15.27 -13.49
CA PHE A 61 13.14 -14.49 -12.67
C PHE A 61 12.99 -13.07 -13.24
N ASP A 62 11.77 -12.66 -13.56
CA ASP A 62 11.42 -11.45 -14.29
C ASP A 62 10.57 -10.45 -13.49
N VAL A 63 10.40 -10.72 -12.19
CA VAL A 63 9.64 -9.82 -11.29
C VAL A 63 10.61 -8.82 -10.64
N GLU A 64 10.18 -7.57 -10.59
CA GLU A 64 10.89 -6.49 -9.91
C GLU A 64 10.99 -6.74 -8.40
N GLU A 65 12.09 -6.31 -7.78
CA GLU A 65 12.27 -6.36 -6.33
C GLU A 65 11.77 -5.11 -5.60
N MET A 66 11.61 -3.99 -6.33
CA MET A 66 11.24 -2.72 -5.72
C MET A 66 10.36 -1.89 -6.66
N ALA A 67 9.35 -1.24 -6.11
CA ALA A 67 8.57 -0.22 -6.76
C ALA A 67 8.36 0.99 -5.85
N ALA A 68 8.41 2.20 -6.43
CA ALA A 68 8.03 3.42 -5.75
C ALA A 68 7.16 4.29 -6.65
N ALA A 69 6.18 4.98 -6.05
CA ALA A 69 5.27 5.82 -6.78
C ALA A 69 4.83 7.07 -6.00
N PHE A 70 4.53 8.12 -6.75
CA PHE A 70 3.77 9.28 -6.30
C PHE A 70 2.44 9.31 -7.05
N VAL A 71 1.34 9.23 -6.30
CA VAL A 71 -0.03 9.20 -6.85
C VAL A 71 -0.74 10.50 -6.50
N ARG A 72 -1.45 11.08 -7.47
CA ARG A 72 -2.33 12.24 -7.29
C ARG A 72 -3.77 11.80 -7.38
N PHE A 73 -4.62 12.42 -6.54
CA PHE A 73 -6.05 12.14 -6.48
C PHE A 73 -6.87 13.38 -6.87
N ASP A 74 -8.11 13.15 -7.28
CA ASP A 74 -9.05 14.18 -7.75
C ASP A 74 -9.42 15.20 -6.67
N ASN A 75 -9.39 14.81 -5.40
CA ASN A 75 -9.64 15.66 -4.25
C ASN A 75 -8.41 16.47 -3.77
N GLY A 76 -7.29 16.41 -4.52
CA GLY A 76 -6.04 17.08 -4.18
C GLY A 76 -5.13 16.32 -3.20
N ALA A 77 -5.57 15.17 -2.67
CA ALA A 77 -4.71 14.31 -1.88
C ALA A 77 -3.57 13.71 -2.72
N THR A 78 -2.53 13.28 -2.04
CA THR A 78 -1.37 12.62 -2.67
C THR A 78 -0.93 11.43 -1.82
N LEU A 79 -0.40 10.40 -2.49
CA LEU A 79 0.18 9.23 -1.86
C LEU A 79 1.63 9.05 -2.33
N MET A 80 2.54 8.85 -1.39
CA MET A 80 3.86 8.28 -1.66
C MET A 80 3.82 6.80 -1.28
N LEU A 81 4.13 5.96 -2.24
CA LEU A 81 4.16 4.50 -2.10
C LEU A 81 5.57 4.01 -2.35
N GLU A 82 6.08 3.19 -1.46
CA GLU A 82 7.31 2.44 -1.65
C GLU A 82 7.07 1.01 -1.19
N VAL A 83 7.45 0.04 -2.01
CA VAL A 83 7.28 -1.38 -1.73
C VAL A 83 8.48 -2.15 -2.25
N SER A 84 8.98 -3.08 -1.46
CA SER A 84 10.09 -3.94 -1.84
C SER A 84 9.96 -5.29 -1.14
N TRP A 85 10.46 -6.34 -1.77
CA TRP A 85 10.65 -7.64 -1.15
C TRP A 85 12.14 -8.01 -1.02
N GLN A 86 13.02 -7.20 -1.61
CA GLN A 86 14.47 -7.37 -1.49
C GLN A 86 15.19 -6.02 -1.68
N LEU A 87 15.82 -5.53 -0.62
CA LEU A 87 16.69 -4.35 -0.62
C LEU A 87 17.88 -4.59 0.31
N HIS A 88 18.95 -3.82 0.12
CA HIS A 88 20.05 -3.75 1.07
C HIS A 88 19.70 -2.79 2.22
N HIS A 89 18.94 -3.27 3.18
CA HIS A 89 18.55 -2.54 4.38
C HIS A 89 18.70 -3.43 5.63
N ASP A 90 18.55 -2.86 6.80
CA ASP A 90 18.76 -3.53 8.09
C ASP A 90 17.46 -3.98 8.76
N THR A 91 16.31 -3.82 8.11
CA THR A 91 15.03 -4.32 8.63
C THR A 91 15.01 -5.85 8.59
N MET A 92 14.67 -6.45 9.72
CA MET A 92 14.54 -7.90 9.85
C MET A 92 13.07 -8.30 9.76
N GLY A 93 12.72 -9.01 8.68
CA GLY A 93 11.35 -9.50 8.47
C GLY A 93 10.46 -8.49 7.72
N GLU A 94 9.14 -8.64 7.88
CA GLU A 94 8.15 -7.76 7.28
C GLU A 94 8.02 -6.46 8.07
N ASP A 95 8.04 -5.33 7.37
CA ASP A 95 7.80 -4.01 7.94
C ASP A 95 6.81 -3.24 7.06
N MET A 96 5.55 -3.24 7.45
CA MET A 96 4.49 -2.45 6.82
C MET A 96 4.16 -1.24 7.69
N GLN A 97 4.31 -0.06 7.12
CA GLN A 97 4.02 1.20 7.79
C GLN A 97 3.15 2.09 6.91
N MET A 98 2.20 2.79 7.51
CA MET A 98 1.38 3.78 6.84
C MET A 98 1.20 5.01 7.71
N TRP A 99 1.54 6.17 7.17
CA TRP A 99 1.31 7.47 7.80
C TRP A 99 0.29 8.27 7.00
N LEU A 100 -0.72 8.74 7.68
CA LEU A 100 -1.74 9.64 7.14
C LEU A 100 -1.50 11.04 7.71
N TYR A 101 -1.39 12.03 6.83
CA TYR A 101 -1.15 13.43 7.20
C TYR A 101 -2.32 14.27 6.72
N GLY A 102 -3.26 14.54 7.61
CA GLY A 102 -4.40 15.42 7.36
C GLY A 102 -4.24 16.79 8.00
N ASP A 103 -5.12 17.70 7.65
CA ASP A 103 -5.18 19.05 8.20
C ASP A 103 -5.70 19.14 9.64
N LYS A 104 -6.45 18.12 10.07
CA LYS A 104 -7.03 18.03 11.43
C LYS A 104 -6.24 17.09 12.33
N ALA A 105 -5.72 16.01 11.78
CA ALA A 105 -4.99 14.99 12.51
C ALA A 105 -4.12 14.17 11.56
N GLY A 106 -3.09 13.53 12.12
CA GLY A 106 -2.33 12.47 11.48
C GLY A 106 -2.69 11.11 12.07
N ALA A 107 -2.38 10.04 11.35
CA ALA A 107 -2.48 8.68 11.87
C ALA A 107 -1.27 7.84 11.47
N HIS A 108 -0.93 6.87 12.29
CA HIS A 108 0.13 5.91 12.03
C HIS A 108 -0.37 4.48 12.26
N TRP A 109 -0.28 3.65 11.25
CA TRP A 109 -0.52 2.21 11.32
C TRP A 109 0.82 1.47 11.10
N PRO A 110 1.14 0.38 11.80
CA PRO A 110 0.29 -0.46 12.66
C PRO A 110 0.20 -0.02 14.14
N GLU A 111 0.77 1.12 14.51
CA GLU A 111 0.74 1.62 15.88
C GLU A 111 -0.67 1.99 16.37
N ASN A 112 -1.63 2.13 15.43
CA ASN A 112 -2.99 2.61 15.68
C ASN A 112 -2.99 3.96 16.42
N ALA A 113 -2.03 4.81 16.09
CA ALA A 113 -1.86 6.11 16.72
C ALA A 113 -2.56 7.21 15.91
N ILE A 114 -3.21 8.12 16.64
CA ILE A 114 -3.72 9.38 16.10
C ILE A 114 -2.94 10.51 16.74
N VAL A 115 -2.44 11.44 15.92
CA VAL A 115 -1.69 12.61 16.36
C VAL A 115 -2.47 13.88 15.98
N THR A 116 -2.72 14.73 16.99
CA THR A 116 -3.39 16.02 16.80
C THR A 116 -2.60 17.15 17.42
N SER A 117 -2.67 18.34 16.81
CA SER A 117 -2.13 19.56 17.41
C SER A 117 -3.22 20.29 18.19
N LEU A 118 -2.87 20.68 19.43
CA LEU A 118 -3.64 21.60 20.26
C LEU A 118 -3.00 22.98 20.13
N ASN A 119 -3.48 23.77 19.16
CA ASN A 119 -2.86 25.03 18.80
C ASN A 119 -2.87 26.06 19.93
N ASP A 120 -3.94 26.08 20.74
CA ASP A 120 -4.09 27.00 21.86
C ASP A 120 -3.02 26.80 22.95
N THR A 121 -2.59 25.55 23.15
CA THR A 121 -1.59 25.19 24.16
C THR A 121 -0.24 24.85 23.56
N GLN A 122 -0.09 24.92 22.24
CA GLN A 122 1.13 24.56 21.48
C GLN A 122 1.63 23.14 21.79
N GLN A 123 0.72 22.18 21.86
CA GLN A 123 1.01 20.80 22.21
C GLN A 123 0.65 19.86 21.05
N LEU A 124 1.43 18.79 20.89
CA LEU A 124 1.05 17.62 20.11
C LEU A 124 0.56 16.54 21.06
N THR A 125 -0.60 15.96 20.74
CA THR A 125 -1.13 14.80 21.46
C THR A 125 -1.01 13.56 20.60
N LYS A 126 -0.63 12.43 21.21
CA LYS A 126 -0.65 11.12 20.57
C LYS A 126 -1.59 10.22 21.35
N THR A 127 -2.64 9.76 20.68
CA THR A 127 -3.61 8.79 21.23
C THR A 127 -3.40 7.46 20.53
N VAL A 128 -3.12 6.42 21.29
CA VAL A 128 -3.02 5.05 20.78
C VAL A 128 -4.35 4.36 20.99
N LEU A 129 -4.98 3.93 19.90
CA LEU A 129 -6.24 3.21 19.94
C LEU A 129 -5.98 1.75 20.31
N GLN A 130 -6.77 1.23 21.22
CA GLN A 130 -6.71 -0.21 21.52
C GLN A 130 -7.16 -1.02 20.31
N LYS A 131 -6.41 -2.08 20.01
CA LYS A 131 -6.77 -3.02 18.97
C LYS A 131 -8.11 -3.68 19.34
N ALA A 132 -9.09 -3.59 18.45
CA ALA A 132 -10.36 -4.26 18.66
C ALA A 132 -10.13 -5.78 18.76
N GLN A 133 -10.80 -6.41 19.71
CA GLN A 133 -10.89 -7.87 19.74
C GLN A 133 -11.83 -8.30 18.61
N GLY A 134 -11.32 -8.99 17.63
CA GLY A 134 -12.07 -9.47 16.47
C GLY A 134 -11.75 -10.92 16.17
N ARG A 135 -12.45 -11.47 15.20
CA ARG A 135 -12.12 -12.75 14.62
C ARG A 135 -10.81 -12.64 13.83
N GLU A 136 -10.25 -13.78 13.50
CA GLU A 136 -9.14 -13.86 12.57
C GLU A 136 -9.57 -13.19 11.23
N PRO A 137 -8.75 -12.29 10.63
CA PRO A 137 -9.16 -11.47 9.49
C PRO A 137 -9.69 -12.24 8.29
N HIS A 138 -9.02 -13.33 7.89
CA HIS A 138 -9.47 -14.14 6.75
C HIS A 138 -10.77 -14.88 7.04
N ALA A 139 -11.00 -15.29 8.27
CA ALA A 139 -12.29 -15.89 8.67
C ALA A 139 -13.42 -14.86 8.61
N GLU A 140 -13.15 -13.63 9.06
CA GLU A 140 -14.13 -12.53 8.99
C GLU A 140 -14.46 -12.15 7.55
N GLU A 141 -13.47 -12.06 6.67
CA GLU A 141 -13.65 -11.82 5.24
C GLU A 141 -14.60 -12.85 4.61
N CYS A 142 -14.34 -14.14 4.84
CA CYS A 142 -15.19 -15.21 4.32
C CYS A 142 -16.64 -15.16 4.87
N ILE A 143 -16.80 -14.86 6.16
CA ILE A 143 -18.12 -14.77 6.80
C ILE A 143 -18.90 -13.57 6.23
N VAL A 144 -18.27 -12.41 6.12
CA VAL A 144 -18.91 -11.20 5.58
C VAL A 144 -19.32 -11.41 4.13
N PHE A 145 -18.45 -12.01 3.31
CA PHE A 145 -18.78 -12.29 1.91
C PHE A 145 -19.92 -13.31 1.79
N ALA A 146 -19.89 -14.39 2.58
CA ALA A 146 -20.98 -15.38 2.60
C ALA A 146 -22.33 -14.76 3.02
N ASP A 147 -22.31 -13.84 4.00
CA ASP A 147 -23.50 -13.11 4.42
C ASP A 147 -24.04 -12.19 3.29
N CYS A 148 -23.16 -11.53 2.56
CA CYS A 148 -23.57 -10.73 1.39
C CYS A 148 -24.26 -11.60 0.34
N VAL A 149 -23.70 -12.74 -0.01
CA VAL A 149 -24.27 -13.66 -0.99
C VAL A 149 -25.62 -14.24 -0.50
N ALA A 150 -25.68 -14.69 0.76
CA ALA A 150 -26.88 -15.32 1.31
C ALA A 150 -28.07 -14.34 1.44
N ASN A 151 -27.82 -13.05 1.62
CA ASN A 151 -28.83 -12.05 1.89
C ASN A 151 -28.96 -11.01 0.77
N ASP A 152 -28.37 -11.26 -0.40
CA ASP A 152 -28.38 -10.35 -1.57
C ASP A 152 -27.95 -8.91 -1.22
N LYS A 153 -26.92 -8.80 -0.36
CA LYS A 153 -26.33 -7.52 0.05
C LYS A 153 -25.20 -7.11 -0.90
N PRO A 154 -24.97 -5.81 -1.10
CA PRO A 154 -23.81 -5.35 -1.84
C PRO A 154 -22.52 -5.76 -1.13
N SER A 155 -21.46 -6.00 -1.91
CA SER A 155 -20.12 -6.24 -1.36
C SER A 155 -19.65 -5.00 -0.55
N PRO A 156 -19.03 -5.19 0.63
CA PRO A 156 -18.41 -4.08 1.36
C PRO A 156 -17.21 -3.48 0.64
N VAL A 157 -16.64 -4.22 -0.33
CA VAL A 157 -15.57 -3.75 -1.22
C VAL A 157 -16.14 -3.76 -2.66
N PRO A 158 -16.66 -2.63 -3.15
CA PRO A 158 -17.15 -2.52 -4.52
C PRO A 158 -16.02 -2.74 -5.55
N ALA A 159 -16.38 -3.29 -6.72
CA ALA A 159 -15.41 -3.56 -7.79
C ALA A 159 -14.64 -2.30 -8.25
N GLU A 160 -15.29 -1.13 -8.18
CA GLU A 160 -14.70 0.16 -8.53
C GLU A 160 -13.48 0.49 -7.67
N GLN A 161 -13.48 0.15 -6.37
CA GLN A 161 -12.33 0.35 -5.48
C GLN A 161 -11.15 -0.54 -5.90
N SER A 162 -11.41 -1.80 -6.22
CA SER A 162 -10.39 -2.71 -6.75
C SER A 162 -9.84 -2.23 -8.09
N MET A 163 -10.68 -1.65 -8.95
CA MET A 163 -10.25 -1.06 -10.22
C MET A 163 -9.32 0.13 -10.01
N ASP A 164 -9.51 0.94 -8.97
CA ASP A 164 -8.63 2.06 -8.64
C ASP A 164 -7.24 1.58 -8.21
N VAL A 165 -7.16 0.50 -7.43
CA VAL A 165 -5.89 -0.16 -7.10
C VAL A 165 -5.17 -0.62 -8.38
N ILE A 166 -5.86 -1.34 -9.26
CA ILE A 166 -5.29 -1.82 -10.53
C ILE A 166 -4.86 -0.66 -11.43
N ALA A 167 -5.64 0.42 -11.49
CA ALA A 167 -5.29 1.61 -12.27
C ALA A 167 -3.99 2.26 -11.77
N ILE A 168 -3.79 2.36 -10.46
CA ILE A 168 -2.54 2.87 -9.86
C ILE A 168 -1.37 1.97 -10.25
N LEU A 169 -1.49 0.64 -10.10
CA LEU A 169 -0.43 -0.31 -10.44
C LEU A 169 -0.06 -0.25 -11.92
N ASN A 170 -1.05 -0.28 -12.80
CA ASN A 170 -0.82 -0.14 -14.25
C ASN A 170 -0.17 1.20 -14.58
N GLY A 171 -0.61 2.30 -13.94
CA GLY A 171 -0.02 3.62 -14.10
C GLY A 171 1.44 3.66 -13.64
N LEU A 172 1.78 2.99 -12.52
CA LEU A 172 3.14 2.87 -12.03
C LEU A 172 4.05 2.18 -13.04
N TYR A 173 3.67 1.02 -13.58
CA TYR A 173 4.45 0.33 -14.60
C TYR A 173 4.60 1.16 -15.87
N GLN A 174 3.52 1.77 -16.37
CA GLN A 174 3.59 2.66 -17.53
C GLN A 174 4.47 3.88 -17.29
N SER A 175 4.45 4.45 -16.08
CA SER A 175 5.29 5.58 -15.70
C SER A 175 6.77 5.19 -15.65
N SER A 176 7.08 4.04 -15.08
CA SER A 176 8.43 3.47 -15.03
C SER A 176 9.00 3.27 -16.43
N GLU A 177 8.23 2.66 -17.33
CA GLU A 177 8.62 2.43 -18.72
C GLU A 177 8.83 3.74 -19.48
N LYS A 178 7.87 4.66 -19.39
CA LYS A 178 7.89 5.96 -20.11
C LYS A 178 8.78 7.01 -19.46
N LYS A 179 9.26 6.77 -18.23
CA LYS A 179 10.08 7.70 -17.42
C LYS A 179 9.42 9.07 -17.24
N LYS A 180 8.12 9.11 -17.05
CA LYS A 180 7.32 10.32 -16.84
C LYS A 180 5.99 10.03 -16.13
N GLU A 181 5.37 11.09 -15.61
CA GLU A 181 4.00 10.99 -15.06
C GLU A 181 3.02 10.50 -16.14
N VAL A 182 2.09 9.65 -15.73
CA VAL A 182 1.02 9.09 -16.55
C VAL A 182 -0.31 9.49 -15.96
N THR A 183 -1.18 10.09 -16.78
CA THR A 183 -2.59 10.32 -16.44
C THR A 183 -3.36 9.03 -16.54
N LEU A 184 -4.11 8.68 -15.50
CA LEU A 184 -4.96 7.50 -15.47
C LEU A 184 -6.23 7.75 -16.28
N LYS A 185 -6.65 6.74 -17.04
CA LYS A 185 -7.90 6.72 -17.83
C LYS A 185 -8.70 5.50 -17.40
N TYR A 186 -9.97 5.71 -17.16
CA TYR A 186 -10.94 4.71 -16.76
C TYR A 186 -11.87 4.36 -17.93
#